data_c47416bf6de2397df25c4dbef336eae4
#
_entry.id   c47416bf6de2397df25c4dbef336eae4
#
_cell.length_a   1.000
_cell.length_b   1.000
_cell.length_c   1.000
_cell.angle_alpha   90.00
_cell.angle_beta   90.00
_cell.angle_gamma   90.00
#
_symmetry.space_group_name_H-M   'P 1'
#
loop_
_entity.id
_entity.type
_entity.pdbx_description
1 polymer ?
#
loop_
_entity_poly.entity_id
_entity_poly.type
_entity_poly.pdbx_seq_one_letter_code
_entity_poly.pdbx_strand_id
1 'polypeptide(L)'
;MPMHMGFRWYGEGNDKIKLSDIKQIPGVTSIVWALHSKMPGEIWEEHEIAEVMDQLHKYGFNGDVVESVNVHDDIKIGKDTRDGLIENYKQCIRNLSKFGVKVICYNFMPIFDWTRSNLFHEVGDGSTALFYEKGMIQDDYNAMAKYILDFTEKYNMSFPGWEPERMAKLDQLFKDYADVDHEKLWANLKYFLEAIMPTCEECDIKMAIHMDDPPWDIFGLPRLLINGENIDRFLSMVDHPYNCLTLCSGSLNADPRNNVAEIVRKHCDRIAFAHIRNVKHFENGDFSEASHRDCDGETGIVDILKAYHDCGYEGYIRPDHGRHLWSEGPGNVRPGYGLYDRALGIMYMLGVWDMLDKLDGKVTVANA
;
A
#
# COMPACT_ATOMS: atom_id res chain seq x y z
N MET A 1 -8.68 -15.49 -15.54
CA MET A 1 -8.99 -14.28 -14.76
C MET A 1 -8.29 -13.10 -15.42
N PRO A 2 -8.99 -12.00 -15.64
CA PRO A 2 -8.37 -10.82 -16.25
C PRO A 2 -7.44 -10.06 -15.29
N MET A 3 -7.69 -10.10 -13.98
CA MET A 3 -6.86 -9.41 -12.98
C MET A 3 -5.59 -10.19 -12.61
N HIS A 4 -4.52 -9.47 -12.25
CA HIS A 4 -3.25 -10.04 -11.82
C HIS A 4 -3.18 -10.13 -10.30
N MET A 5 -3.28 -11.37 -9.76
CA MET A 5 -3.17 -11.60 -8.31
C MET A 5 -1.71 -11.45 -7.86
N GLY A 6 -1.47 -10.50 -6.98
CA GLY A 6 -0.19 -10.17 -6.42
C GLY A 6 0.00 -10.63 -4.97
N PHE A 7 1.25 -10.73 -4.56
CA PHE A 7 1.65 -10.93 -3.17
C PHE A 7 2.81 -10.00 -2.81
N ARG A 8 2.68 -9.25 -1.70
CA ARG A 8 3.74 -8.36 -1.22
C ARG A 8 4.86 -9.15 -0.57
N TRP A 9 6.08 -8.97 -1.08
CA TRP A 9 7.31 -9.58 -0.58
C TRP A 9 8.39 -8.51 -0.32
N TYR A 10 9.12 -8.64 0.77
CA TYR A 10 10.06 -7.62 1.25
C TYR A 10 11.54 -7.93 0.93
N GLY A 11 11.80 -8.90 0.06
CA GLY A 11 13.15 -9.23 -0.38
C GLY A 11 13.83 -10.33 0.43
N GLU A 12 14.77 -11.02 -0.22
CA GLU A 12 15.54 -12.07 0.41
C GLU A 12 16.39 -11.51 1.58
N GLY A 13 16.37 -12.19 2.72
CA GLY A 13 17.06 -11.76 3.94
C GLY A 13 16.30 -10.70 4.76
N ASN A 14 15.40 -9.92 4.14
CA ASN A 14 14.56 -8.94 4.81
C ASN A 14 13.15 -9.47 5.11
N ASP A 15 12.61 -10.35 4.26
CA ASP A 15 11.38 -11.07 4.52
C ASP A 15 11.65 -12.45 5.15
N LYS A 16 10.78 -12.87 6.05
CA LYS A 16 10.79 -14.25 6.59
C LYS A 16 10.08 -15.23 5.67
N ILE A 17 9.20 -14.73 4.79
CA ILE A 17 8.47 -15.51 3.80
C ILE A 17 9.35 -15.69 2.56
N LYS A 18 9.46 -16.93 2.09
CA LYS A 18 10.25 -17.25 0.91
C LYS A 18 9.40 -17.23 -0.35
N LEU A 19 9.99 -16.87 -1.48
CA LEU A 19 9.31 -16.95 -2.79
C LEU A 19 8.83 -18.38 -3.09
N SER A 20 9.53 -19.43 -2.60
CA SER A 20 9.09 -20.82 -2.70
C SER A 20 7.77 -21.10 -1.98
N ASP A 21 7.48 -20.38 -0.90
CA ASP A 21 6.24 -20.55 -0.13
C ASP A 21 5.10 -19.82 -0.83
N ILE A 22 5.37 -18.61 -1.31
CA ILE A 22 4.41 -17.82 -2.11
C ILE A 22 4.02 -18.57 -3.39
N LYS A 23 4.97 -19.30 -4.01
CA LYS A 23 4.72 -20.11 -5.22
C LYS A 23 3.70 -21.22 -5.02
N GLN A 24 3.47 -21.64 -3.78
CA GLN A 24 2.47 -22.66 -3.45
C GLN A 24 1.04 -22.07 -3.29
N ILE A 25 0.90 -20.75 -3.32
CA ILE A 25 -0.42 -20.11 -3.24
C ILE A 25 -1.03 -20.10 -4.64
N PRO A 26 -2.15 -20.80 -4.88
CA PRO A 26 -2.78 -20.84 -6.21
C PRO A 26 -3.18 -19.43 -6.69
N GLY A 27 -2.98 -19.17 -7.98
CA GLY A 27 -3.41 -17.94 -8.63
C GLY A 27 -2.47 -16.74 -8.47
N VAL A 28 -1.45 -16.80 -7.60
CA VAL A 28 -0.43 -15.72 -7.49
C VAL A 28 0.48 -15.75 -8.71
N THR A 29 0.48 -14.67 -9.47
CA THR A 29 1.28 -14.51 -10.69
C THR A 29 2.30 -13.38 -10.60
N SER A 30 2.08 -12.40 -9.73
CA SER A 30 2.91 -11.20 -9.60
C SER A 30 3.40 -11.02 -8.16
N ILE A 31 4.63 -10.57 -8.02
CA ILE A 31 5.19 -10.14 -6.74
C ILE A 31 5.22 -8.62 -6.70
N VAL A 32 4.70 -8.07 -5.62
CA VAL A 32 4.81 -6.66 -5.29
C VAL A 32 6.05 -6.47 -4.42
N TRP A 33 7.00 -5.66 -4.87
CA TRP A 33 8.35 -5.57 -4.29
C TRP A 33 8.86 -4.13 -4.19
N ALA A 34 9.97 -3.92 -3.51
CA ALA A 34 10.71 -2.65 -3.48
C ALA A 34 12.19 -2.87 -3.11
N LEU A 35 13.03 -1.87 -3.36
CA LEU A 35 14.39 -1.81 -2.84
C LEU A 35 14.39 -1.17 -1.45
N HIS A 36 14.31 -2.00 -0.42
CA HIS A 36 14.21 -1.56 0.98
C HIS A 36 15.51 -0.98 1.55
N SER A 37 16.62 -1.12 0.85
CA SER A 37 17.91 -0.50 1.19
C SER A 37 18.00 0.97 0.76
N LYS A 38 17.06 1.45 -0.05
CA LYS A 38 17.06 2.81 -0.60
C LYS A 38 16.31 3.78 0.29
N MET A 39 16.96 4.90 0.58
CA MET A 39 16.31 6.02 1.26
C MET A 39 15.44 6.83 0.25
N PRO A 40 14.37 7.51 0.72
CA PRO A 40 13.61 8.42 -0.14
C PRO A 40 14.51 9.43 -0.83
N GLY A 41 14.35 9.59 -2.15
CA GLY A 41 15.15 10.52 -2.98
C GLY A 41 16.42 9.92 -3.59
N GLU A 42 16.83 8.71 -3.21
CA GLU A 42 17.92 7.99 -3.86
C GLU A 42 17.48 7.35 -5.18
N ILE A 43 18.40 7.30 -6.15
CA ILE A 43 18.17 6.61 -7.42
C ILE A 43 18.29 5.10 -7.21
N TRP A 44 17.31 4.36 -7.74
CA TRP A 44 17.35 2.91 -7.85
C TRP A 44 18.15 2.52 -9.09
N GLU A 45 19.32 1.94 -8.90
CA GLU A 45 20.21 1.60 -9.98
C GLU A 45 19.74 0.33 -10.72
N GLU A 46 20.01 0.25 -12.02
CA GLU A 46 19.55 -0.86 -12.87
C GLU A 46 20.04 -2.24 -12.37
N HIS A 47 21.26 -2.32 -11.86
CA HIS A 47 21.79 -3.60 -11.35
C HIS A 47 21.04 -4.08 -10.09
N GLU A 48 20.62 -3.17 -9.21
CA GLU A 48 19.85 -3.50 -8.01
C GLU A 48 18.43 -4.00 -8.37
N ILE A 49 17.82 -3.36 -9.38
CA ILE A 49 16.52 -3.78 -9.93
C ILE A 49 16.65 -5.17 -10.58
N ALA A 50 17.71 -5.37 -11.39
CA ALA A 50 17.98 -6.65 -12.05
C ALA A 50 18.10 -7.80 -11.05
N GLU A 51 18.83 -7.60 -9.95
CA GLU A 51 18.99 -8.62 -8.90
C GLU A 51 17.66 -9.12 -8.33
N VAL A 52 16.71 -8.20 -8.08
CA VAL A 52 15.36 -8.57 -7.60
C VAL A 52 14.58 -9.27 -8.71
N MET A 53 14.57 -8.72 -9.92
CA MET A 53 13.83 -9.31 -11.05
C MET A 53 14.31 -10.73 -11.39
N ASP A 54 15.62 -10.99 -11.34
CA ASP A 54 16.19 -12.32 -11.54
C ASP A 54 15.71 -13.32 -10.48
N GLN A 55 15.61 -12.88 -9.21
CA GLN A 55 15.06 -13.71 -8.14
C GLN A 55 13.58 -14.06 -8.41
N LEU A 56 12.76 -13.08 -8.81
CA LEU A 56 11.33 -13.29 -9.11
C LEU A 56 11.16 -14.25 -10.30
N HIS A 57 11.88 -14.02 -11.39
CA HIS A 57 11.82 -14.82 -12.61
C HIS A 57 12.25 -16.28 -12.38
N LYS A 58 13.22 -16.52 -11.49
CA LYS A 58 13.64 -17.88 -11.09
C LYS A 58 12.47 -18.71 -10.53
N TYR A 59 11.50 -18.07 -9.89
CA TYR A 59 10.29 -18.72 -9.37
C TYR A 59 9.09 -18.60 -10.32
N GLY A 60 9.26 -17.97 -11.49
CA GLY A 60 8.22 -17.78 -12.49
C GLY A 60 7.17 -16.73 -12.07
N PHE A 61 7.59 -15.71 -11.34
CA PHE A 61 6.77 -14.55 -11.01
C PHE A 61 7.10 -13.35 -11.88
N ASN A 62 6.10 -12.51 -12.13
CA ASN A 62 6.27 -11.17 -12.66
C ASN A 62 6.57 -10.18 -11.52
N GLY A 63 7.32 -9.10 -11.82
CA GLY A 63 7.61 -8.01 -10.90
C GLY A 63 7.03 -6.68 -11.37
N ASP A 64 5.80 -6.70 -11.90
CA ASP A 64 5.19 -5.58 -12.59
C ASP A 64 4.84 -4.39 -11.68
N VAL A 65 4.72 -4.62 -10.37
CA VAL A 65 4.29 -3.63 -9.38
C VAL A 65 5.37 -3.39 -8.35
N VAL A 66 5.77 -2.15 -8.19
CA VAL A 66 6.67 -1.68 -7.13
C VAL A 66 5.87 -0.96 -6.05
N GLU A 67 6.11 -1.31 -4.79
CA GLU A 67 5.50 -0.67 -3.63
C GLU A 67 6.50 -0.57 -2.48
N SER A 68 7.20 0.60 -2.28
CA SER A 68 6.99 1.87 -2.94
C SER A 68 8.32 2.45 -3.40
N VAL A 69 8.29 3.33 -4.39
CA VAL A 69 9.33 4.35 -4.52
C VAL A 69 8.88 5.52 -3.65
N ASN A 70 9.51 5.68 -2.48
CA ASN A 70 9.08 6.66 -1.49
C ASN A 70 9.38 8.09 -1.96
N VAL A 71 8.38 8.98 -1.83
CA VAL A 71 8.54 10.41 -2.11
C VAL A 71 9.21 11.10 -0.94
N HIS A 72 10.31 11.82 -1.21
CA HIS A 72 11.09 12.52 -0.16
C HIS A 72 10.28 13.65 0.49
N ASP A 73 10.48 13.86 1.80
CA ASP A 73 9.75 14.90 2.56
C ASP A 73 9.93 16.31 1.97
N ASP A 74 11.11 16.66 1.46
CA ASP A 74 11.35 17.98 0.84
C ASP A 74 10.45 18.24 -0.38
N ILE A 75 10.03 17.20 -1.11
CA ILE A 75 9.02 17.33 -2.18
C ILE A 75 7.65 17.63 -1.56
N LYS A 76 7.26 16.89 -0.53
CA LYS A 76 5.97 17.05 0.16
C LYS A 76 5.84 18.42 0.84
N ILE A 77 6.94 18.93 1.38
CA ILE A 77 7.01 20.25 2.04
C ILE A 77 7.12 21.39 1.03
N GLY A 78 7.73 21.12 -0.14
CA GLY A 78 7.98 22.11 -1.19
C GLY A 78 9.26 22.92 -1.00
N LYS A 79 10.34 22.29 -0.47
CA LYS A 79 11.66 22.94 -0.30
C LYS A 79 12.37 23.14 -1.63
N ASP A 80 13.38 24.01 -1.64
CA ASP A 80 14.18 24.34 -2.84
C ASP A 80 14.93 23.12 -3.41
N THR A 81 15.20 22.10 -2.59
CA THR A 81 15.84 20.85 -3.00
C THR A 81 14.92 19.91 -3.80
N ARG A 82 13.59 20.18 -3.84
CA ARG A 82 12.58 19.29 -4.41
C ARG A 82 12.82 18.96 -5.89
N ASP A 83 13.32 19.91 -6.68
CA ASP A 83 13.48 19.73 -8.14
C ASP A 83 14.56 18.68 -8.46
N GLY A 84 15.67 18.69 -7.72
CA GLY A 84 16.69 17.66 -7.84
C GLY A 84 16.20 16.28 -7.42
N LEU A 85 15.39 16.22 -6.35
CA LEU A 85 14.79 14.98 -5.88
C LEU A 85 13.73 14.44 -6.85
N ILE A 86 12.99 15.31 -7.53
CA ILE A 86 12.05 14.93 -8.59
C ILE A 86 12.80 14.37 -9.81
N GLU A 87 13.94 14.92 -10.18
CA GLU A 87 14.76 14.36 -11.27
C GLU A 87 15.30 12.96 -10.89
N ASN A 88 15.71 12.75 -9.65
CA ASN A 88 16.07 11.40 -9.17
C ASN A 88 14.88 10.43 -9.25
N TYR A 89 13.67 10.90 -8.90
CA TYR A 89 12.46 10.11 -9.00
C TYR A 89 12.14 9.71 -10.45
N LYS A 90 12.25 10.65 -11.39
CA LYS A 90 12.13 10.37 -12.83
C LYS A 90 13.16 9.36 -13.32
N GLN A 91 14.40 9.42 -12.79
CA GLN A 91 15.40 8.42 -13.12
C GLN A 91 15.03 7.03 -12.61
N CYS A 92 14.44 6.93 -11.41
CA CYS A 92 13.89 5.66 -10.92
C CYS A 92 12.80 5.12 -11.85
N ILE A 93 11.86 5.96 -12.31
CA ILE A 93 10.82 5.56 -13.28
C ILE A 93 11.46 4.99 -14.56
N ARG A 94 12.44 5.69 -15.13
CA ARG A 94 13.15 5.22 -16.34
C ARG A 94 13.89 3.91 -16.12
N ASN A 95 14.55 3.76 -14.97
CA ASN A 95 15.27 2.52 -14.66
C ASN A 95 14.31 1.34 -14.49
N LEU A 96 13.20 1.53 -13.76
CA LEU A 96 12.17 0.50 -13.54
C LEU A 96 11.49 0.06 -14.83
N SER A 97 11.24 0.99 -15.77
CA SER A 97 10.59 0.68 -17.05
C SER A 97 11.39 -0.33 -17.90
N LYS A 98 12.73 -0.31 -17.81
CA LYS A 98 13.61 -1.24 -18.53
C LYS A 98 13.43 -2.70 -18.10
N PHE A 99 12.87 -2.92 -16.92
CA PHE A 99 12.62 -4.26 -16.36
C PHE A 99 11.14 -4.66 -16.39
N GLY A 100 10.31 -3.92 -17.13
CA GLY A 100 8.91 -4.28 -17.36
C GLY A 100 7.95 -3.87 -16.24
N VAL A 101 8.38 -3.06 -15.26
CA VAL A 101 7.48 -2.51 -14.25
C VAL A 101 6.39 -1.67 -14.92
N LYS A 102 5.15 -1.83 -14.48
CA LYS A 102 3.95 -1.17 -15.03
C LYS A 102 3.30 -0.22 -14.05
N VAL A 103 3.44 -0.47 -12.75
CA VAL A 103 2.81 0.33 -11.70
C VAL A 103 3.81 0.64 -10.60
N ILE A 104 3.90 1.91 -10.23
CA ILE A 104 4.59 2.36 -9.02
C ILE A 104 3.54 2.84 -8.05
N CYS A 105 3.35 2.08 -6.96
CA CYS A 105 2.60 2.53 -5.80
C CYS A 105 3.45 3.51 -5.00
N TYR A 106 2.84 4.61 -4.57
CA TYR A 106 3.48 5.61 -3.69
C TYR A 106 2.46 6.22 -2.74
N ASN A 107 2.92 6.85 -1.69
CA ASN A 107 2.09 7.68 -0.81
C ASN A 107 2.63 9.12 -0.76
N PHE A 108 1.77 10.04 -0.30
CA PHE A 108 2.15 11.44 -0.10
C PHE A 108 1.87 11.90 1.34
N MET A 109 1.82 10.95 2.26
CA MET A 109 1.57 11.16 3.68
C MET A 109 2.73 11.92 4.33
N PRO A 110 2.46 13.01 5.08
CA PRO A 110 3.48 13.70 5.86
C PRO A 110 4.06 12.80 6.95
N ILE A 111 5.36 12.76 7.09
CA ILE A 111 6.18 12.07 8.09
C ILE A 111 5.91 10.56 8.17
N PHE A 112 4.71 10.16 8.55
CA PHE A 112 4.35 8.76 8.79
C PHE A 112 3.57 8.17 7.62
N ASP A 113 3.90 6.93 7.26
CA ASP A 113 3.10 6.08 6.41
C ASP A 113 1.87 5.57 7.20
N TRP A 114 1.50 4.29 7.10
CA TRP A 114 0.45 3.73 7.94
C TRP A 114 0.80 3.82 9.44
N THR A 115 -0.23 4.00 10.27
CA THR A 115 -0.05 4.24 11.70
C THR A 115 -0.87 3.25 12.52
N ARG A 116 -0.25 2.57 13.49
CA ARG A 116 -0.89 1.62 14.41
C ARG A 116 -0.34 1.78 15.81
N SER A 117 -1.20 1.57 16.81
CA SER A 117 -0.83 1.64 18.23
C SER A 117 -0.34 0.30 18.77
N ASN A 118 -0.76 -0.82 18.18
CA ASN A 118 -0.34 -2.16 18.55
C ASN A 118 -0.12 -3.01 17.30
N LEU A 119 1.05 -3.63 17.19
CA LEU A 119 1.44 -4.44 16.03
C LEU A 119 0.99 -5.90 16.13
N PHE A 120 0.63 -6.38 17.32
CA PHE A 120 0.21 -7.76 17.60
C PHE A 120 -0.92 -7.77 18.65
N HIS A 121 -2.00 -7.04 18.37
CA HIS A 121 -3.19 -7.03 19.23
C HIS A 121 -3.93 -8.37 19.15
N GLU A 122 -4.28 -8.95 20.31
CA GLU A 122 -5.04 -10.21 20.37
C GLU A 122 -6.49 -10.02 19.92
N VAL A 123 -6.94 -10.87 18.99
CA VAL A 123 -8.28 -10.76 18.36
C VAL A 123 -9.33 -11.65 19.04
N GLY A 124 -8.93 -12.45 20.03
CA GLY A 124 -9.82 -13.28 20.84
C GLY A 124 -9.99 -14.73 20.37
N ASP A 125 -9.51 -15.07 19.17
CA ASP A 125 -9.48 -16.44 18.62
C ASP A 125 -8.07 -17.08 18.70
N GLY A 126 -7.13 -16.41 19.37
CA GLY A 126 -5.73 -16.80 19.47
C GLY A 126 -4.84 -16.25 18.35
N SER A 127 -5.41 -15.56 17.36
CA SER A 127 -4.65 -14.78 16.37
C SER A 127 -4.36 -13.38 16.87
N THR A 128 -3.43 -12.70 16.21
CA THR A 128 -3.15 -11.28 16.46
C THR A 128 -3.28 -10.47 15.17
N ALA A 129 -3.54 -9.16 15.29
CA ALA A 129 -3.66 -8.24 14.17
C ALA A 129 -3.04 -6.88 14.48
N LEU A 130 -2.84 -6.06 13.47
CA LEU A 130 -2.58 -4.65 13.65
C LEU A 130 -3.81 -3.97 14.25
N PHE A 131 -3.59 -3.08 15.22
CA PHE A 131 -4.66 -2.35 15.91
C PHE A 131 -4.36 -0.85 15.97
N TYR A 132 -5.37 -0.06 15.70
CA TYR A 132 -5.36 1.39 15.87
C TYR A 132 -6.23 1.78 17.05
N GLU A 133 -5.64 2.34 18.09
CA GLU A 133 -6.31 2.92 19.23
C GLU A 133 -6.22 4.45 19.14
N LYS A 134 -7.34 5.08 18.81
CA LYS A 134 -7.42 6.51 18.53
C LYS A 134 -6.92 7.36 19.70
N GLY A 135 -7.33 7.01 20.92
CA GLY A 135 -6.90 7.71 22.12
C GLY A 135 -5.39 7.68 22.36
N MET A 136 -4.72 6.58 22.00
CA MET A 136 -3.27 6.43 22.17
C MET A 136 -2.47 7.16 21.10
N ILE A 137 -3.00 7.27 19.87
CA ILE A 137 -2.29 7.89 18.74
C ILE A 137 -2.45 9.42 18.72
N GLN A 138 -3.56 9.97 19.21
CA GLN A 138 -3.85 11.40 19.05
C GLN A 138 -2.90 12.33 19.82
N ASP A 139 -2.29 11.89 20.92
CA ASP A 139 -1.68 12.78 21.89
C ASP A 139 -0.15 12.71 21.96
N ASP A 140 0.52 11.63 21.48
CA ASP A 140 1.97 11.49 21.61
C ASP A 140 2.62 10.71 20.47
N TYR A 141 3.03 11.46 19.42
CA TYR A 141 3.79 10.86 18.31
C TYR A 141 5.13 10.27 18.74
N ASN A 142 5.75 10.79 19.82
CA ASN A 142 7.03 10.27 20.32
C ASN A 142 6.86 8.88 20.95
N ALA A 143 5.77 8.65 21.69
CA ALA A 143 5.47 7.35 22.26
C ALA A 143 5.24 6.31 21.16
N MET A 144 4.49 6.66 20.10
CA MET A 144 4.26 5.79 18.96
C MET A 144 5.56 5.53 18.18
N ALA A 145 6.34 6.57 17.87
CA ALA A 145 7.60 6.44 17.16
C ALA A 145 8.56 5.54 17.94
N LYS A 146 8.67 5.76 19.25
CA LYS A 146 9.49 4.92 20.14
C LYS A 146 9.03 3.46 20.12
N TYR A 147 7.75 3.19 20.20
CA TYR A 147 7.21 1.83 20.14
C TYR A 147 7.61 1.11 18.84
N ILE A 148 7.45 1.76 17.69
CA ILE A 148 7.82 1.18 16.40
C ILE A 148 9.35 0.99 16.29
N LEU A 149 10.14 1.95 16.72
CA LEU A 149 11.60 1.86 16.69
C LEU A 149 12.13 0.76 17.62
N ASP A 150 11.63 0.67 18.85
CA ASP A 150 12.00 -0.38 19.80
C ASP A 150 11.67 -1.78 19.19
N PHE A 151 10.56 -1.89 18.48
CA PHE A 151 10.19 -3.13 17.80
C PHE A 151 11.13 -3.45 16.63
N THR A 152 11.45 -2.46 15.77
CA THR A 152 12.32 -2.65 14.61
C THR A 152 13.74 -3.04 15.05
N GLU A 153 14.28 -2.40 16.09
CA GLU A 153 15.58 -2.72 16.69
C GLU A 153 15.59 -4.14 17.28
N LYS A 154 14.61 -4.44 18.13
CA LYS A 154 14.51 -5.75 18.81
C LYS A 154 14.45 -6.93 17.87
N TYR A 155 13.77 -6.80 16.74
CA TYR A 155 13.53 -7.90 15.81
C TYR A 155 14.30 -7.77 14.49
N ASN A 156 15.18 -6.78 14.37
CA ASN A 156 15.97 -6.48 13.17
C ASN A 156 15.08 -6.44 11.91
N MET A 157 14.05 -5.60 11.95
CA MET A 157 13.12 -5.38 10.85
C MET A 157 13.12 -3.90 10.45
N SER A 158 12.89 -3.59 9.17
CA SER A 158 12.68 -2.22 8.69
C SER A 158 11.25 -2.05 8.19
N PHE A 159 10.67 -0.88 8.42
CA PHE A 159 9.36 -0.52 7.87
C PHE A 159 9.52 0.68 6.94
N PRO A 160 8.96 0.63 5.72
CA PRO A 160 8.90 1.80 4.85
C PRO A 160 8.20 2.98 5.56
N GLY A 161 8.81 4.16 5.49
CA GLY A 161 8.31 5.35 6.19
C GLY A 161 8.70 5.45 7.68
N TRP A 162 9.39 4.44 8.21
CA TRP A 162 9.84 4.37 9.61
C TRP A 162 11.35 4.12 9.71
N GLU A 163 12.11 4.59 8.73
CA GLU A 163 13.56 4.43 8.69
C GLU A 163 14.21 5.09 9.93
N PRO A 164 15.10 4.40 10.67
CA PRO A 164 15.69 4.92 11.92
C PRO A 164 16.39 6.27 11.75
N GLU A 165 17.09 6.48 10.63
CA GLU A 165 17.80 7.73 10.32
C GLU A 165 16.81 8.90 10.12
N ARG A 166 15.64 8.62 9.58
CA ARG A 166 14.57 9.59 9.39
C ARG A 166 13.86 9.88 10.71
N MET A 167 13.57 8.85 11.49
CA MET A 167 12.95 8.99 12.81
C MET A 167 13.86 9.70 13.81
N ALA A 168 15.18 9.58 13.70
CA ALA A 168 16.12 10.35 14.51
C ALA A 168 16.01 11.88 14.29
N LYS A 169 15.39 12.31 13.20
CA LYS A 169 15.14 13.73 12.85
C LYS A 169 13.68 14.13 13.04
N LEU A 170 12.90 13.37 13.78
CA LEU A 170 11.44 13.51 13.88
C LEU A 170 11.01 14.91 14.31
N ASP A 171 11.64 15.47 15.35
CA ASP A 171 11.33 16.83 15.82
C ASP A 171 11.64 17.90 14.76
N GLN A 172 12.66 17.69 13.94
CA GLN A 172 12.96 18.60 12.83
C GLN A 172 11.94 18.47 11.71
N LEU A 173 11.52 17.25 11.39
CA LEU A 173 10.45 17.01 10.41
C LEU A 173 9.14 17.68 10.82
N PHE A 174 8.72 17.57 12.08
CA PHE A 174 7.53 18.28 12.56
C PHE A 174 7.66 19.80 12.43
N LYS A 175 8.84 20.38 12.72
CA LYS A 175 9.09 21.82 12.48
C LYS A 175 9.01 22.18 11.00
N ASP A 176 9.56 21.33 10.14
CA ASP A 176 9.55 21.55 8.69
C ASP A 176 8.12 21.47 8.10
N TYR A 177 7.26 20.64 8.69
CA TYR A 177 5.84 20.53 8.29
C TYR A 177 4.91 21.56 8.97
N ALA A 178 5.39 22.37 9.92
CA ALA A 178 4.54 23.27 10.72
C ALA A 178 3.70 24.23 9.89
N ASP A 179 4.21 24.67 8.73
CA ASP A 179 3.53 25.57 7.81
C ASP A 179 2.87 24.84 6.61
N VAL A 180 2.74 23.50 6.66
CA VAL A 180 2.14 22.70 5.61
C VAL A 180 0.73 22.27 5.99
N ASP A 181 -0.23 23.06 5.57
CA ASP A 181 -1.66 22.75 5.66
C ASP A 181 -2.10 21.84 4.47
N HIS A 182 -3.39 21.48 4.44
CA HIS A 182 -3.97 20.68 3.36
C HIS A 182 -3.74 21.31 1.97
N GLU A 183 -3.98 22.61 1.82
CA GLU A 183 -3.88 23.27 0.53
C GLU A 183 -2.44 23.33 0.02
N LYS A 184 -1.48 23.57 0.90
CA LYS A 184 -0.07 23.53 0.55
C LYS A 184 0.38 22.10 0.21
N LEU A 185 -0.09 21.10 0.93
CA LEU A 185 0.20 19.71 0.62
C LEU A 185 -0.39 19.29 -0.73
N TRP A 186 -1.64 19.70 -1.04
CA TRP A 186 -2.26 19.53 -2.36
C TRP A 186 -1.47 20.21 -3.47
N ALA A 187 -1.02 21.44 -3.26
CA ALA A 187 -0.21 22.18 -4.24
C ALA A 187 1.13 21.50 -4.51
N ASN A 188 1.79 20.98 -3.47
CA ASN A 188 3.05 20.24 -3.60
C ASN A 188 2.86 18.89 -4.31
N LEU A 189 1.77 18.17 -4.03
CA LEU A 189 1.40 16.96 -4.75
C LEU A 189 1.16 17.24 -6.23
N LYS A 190 0.41 18.30 -6.55
CA LYS A 190 0.19 18.73 -7.93
C LYS A 190 1.49 19.01 -8.64
N TYR A 191 2.37 19.79 -8.03
CA TYR A 191 3.69 20.13 -8.60
C TYR A 191 4.52 18.87 -8.90
N PHE A 192 4.56 17.92 -7.97
CA PHE A 192 5.24 16.66 -8.16
C PHE A 192 4.67 15.87 -9.34
N LEU A 193 3.34 15.72 -9.40
CA LEU A 193 2.68 14.97 -10.47
C LEU A 193 2.88 15.60 -11.84
N GLU A 194 2.66 16.92 -11.97
CA GLU A 194 2.88 17.62 -13.23
C GLU A 194 4.33 17.45 -13.75
N ALA A 195 5.30 17.40 -12.85
CA ALA A 195 6.69 17.21 -13.21
C ALA A 195 7.03 15.80 -13.68
N ILE A 196 6.39 14.75 -13.12
CA ILE A 196 6.73 13.34 -13.44
C ILE A 196 5.85 12.73 -14.54
N MET A 197 4.63 13.23 -14.79
CA MET A 197 3.69 12.63 -15.76
C MET A 197 4.27 12.44 -17.17
N PRO A 198 5.04 13.37 -17.74
CA PRO A 198 5.67 13.15 -19.05
C PRO A 198 6.64 11.94 -19.05
N THR A 199 7.37 11.73 -17.95
CA THR A 199 8.26 10.56 -17.81
C THR A 199 7.45 9.27 -17.63
N CYS A 200 6.34 9.32 -16.93
CA CYS A 200 5.44 8.17 -16.76
C CYS A 200 4.86 7.72 -18.10
N GLU A 201 4.44 8.67 -18.93
CA GLU A 201 3.94 8.40 -20.29
C GLU A 201 5.04 7.84 -21.20
N GLU A 202 6.23 8.45 -21.21
CA GLU A 202 7.41 7.96 -21.93
C GLU A 202 7.75 6.50 -21.58
N CYS A 203 7.63 6.15 -20.29
CA CYS A 203 8.03 4.86 -19.74
C CYS A 203 6.90 3.82 -19.68
N ASP A 204 5.65 4.18 -20.01
CA ASP A 204 4.45 3.34 -19.83
C ASP A 204 4.31 2.80 -18.40
N ILE A 205 4.53 3.67 -17.40
CA ILE A 205 4.40 3.35 -15.98
C ILE A 205 3.31 4.20 -15.34
N LYS A 206 2.30 3.56 -14.75
CA LYS A 206 1.25 4.21 -13.97
C LYS A 206 1.75 4.55 -12.57
N MET A 207 1.61 5.82 -12.18
CA MET A 207 1.81 6.27 -10.81
C MET A 207 0.52 6.10 -10.04
N ALA A 208 0.52 5.23 -9.04
CA ALA A 208 -0.68 4.85 -8.30
C ALA A 208 -0.56 5.27 -6.83
N ILE A 209 -1.23 6.38 -6.45
CA ILE A 209 -1.20 6.88 -5.08
C ILE A 209 -1.99 5.97 -4.15
N HIS A 210 -1.39 5.63 -3.01
CA HIS A 210 -2.06 4.88 -1.94
C HIS A 210 -2.96 5.80 -1.10
N MET A 211 -4.10 5.28 -0.66
CA MET A 211 -4.99 5.96 0.27
C MET A 211 -4.31 6.20 1.61
N ASP A 212 -4.64 7.31 2.28
CA ASP A 212 -4.06 7.60 3.59
C ASP A 212 -4.55 6.59 4.65
N ASP A 213 -3.66 6.15 5.52
CA ASP A 213 -3.92 5.15 6.56
C ASP A 213 -3.39 5.61 7.93
N PRO A 214 -4.28 6.07 8.82
CA PRO A 214 -5.74 6.16 8.70
C PRO A 214 -6.20 7.32 7.79
N PRO A 215 -7.48 7.32 7.33
CA PRO A 215 -8.02 8.34 6.44
C PRO A 215 -8.52 9.57 7.21
N TRP A 216 -7.69 10.12 8.07
CA TRP A 216 -7.89 11.38 8.80
C TRP A 216 -6.57 11.95 9.29
N ASP A 217 -6.55 13.23 9.61
CA ASP A 217 -5.37 13.91 10.12
C ASP A 217 -4.87 13.29 11.42
N ILE A 218 -3.55 13.15 11.55
CA ILE A 218 -2.89 12.62 12.76
C ILE A 218 -1.77 13.56 13.20
N PHE A 219 -1.64 13.77 14.52
CA PHE A 219 -0.59 14.62 15.10
C PHE A 219 -0.55 16.05 14.53
N GLY A 220 -1.68 16.58 14.07
CA GLY A 220 -1.74 17.88 13.38
C GLY A 220 -1.21 17.87 11.94
N LEU A 221 -0.85 16.72 11.40
CA LEU A 221 -0.40 16.57 10.01
C LEU A 221 -1.59 16.29 9.08
N PRO A 222 -1.70 17.01 7.93
CA PRO A 222 -2.81 16.82 7.00
C PRO A 222 -2.74 15.48 6.27
N ARG A 223 -3.91 14.92 5.95
CA ARG A 223 -4.09 13.74 5.10
C ARG A 223 -4.95 14.11 3.89
N LEU A 224 -4.63 13.58 2.71
CA LEU A 224 -5.24 13.99 1.44
C LEU A 224 -6.21 12.95 0.87
N LEU A 225 -5.81 11.69 0.76
CA LEU A 225 -6.59 10.62 0.11
C LEU A 225 -7.47 9.89 1.12
N ILE A 226 -8.47 10.59 1.68
CA ILE A 226 -9.24 10.13 2.84
C ILE A 226 -10.68 9.70 2.51
N ASN A 227 -11.20 10.09 1.34
CA ASN A 227 -12.58 9.81 0.92
C ASN A 227 -12.77 9.98 -0.60
N GLY A 228 -13.98 9.69 -1.09
CA GLY A 228 -14.32 9.79 -2.51
C GLY A 228 -14.20 11.20 -3.09
N GLU A 229 -14.55 12.24 -2.32
CA GLU A 229 -14.44 13.65 -2.78
C GLU A 229 -12.98 14.04 -2.99
N ASN A 230 -12.10 13.63 -2.10
CA ASN A 230 -10.68 13.89 -2.21
C ASN A 230 -10.04 13.08 -3.37
N ILE A 231 -10.55 11.89 -3.65
CA ILE A 231 -10.16 11.11 -4.85
C ILE A 231 -10.59 11.85 -6.12
N ASP A 232 -11.81 12.40 -6.17
CA ASP A 232 -12.26 13.24 -7.30
C ASP A 232 -11.33 14.44 -7.49
N ARG A 233 -10.99 15.15 -6.42
CA ARG A 233 -10.05 16.27 -6.44
C ARG A 233 -8.69 15.85 -6.97
N PHE A 234 -8.14 14.75 -6.47
CA PHE A 234 -6.85 14.21 -6.88
C PHE A 234 -6.81 13.90 -8.38
N LEU A 235 -7.79 13.19 -8.90
CA LEU A 235 -7.82 12.78 -10.30
C LEU A 235 -8.07 13.97 -11.24
N SER A 236 -8.89 14.95 -10.83
CA SER A 236 -9.16 16.15 -11.62
C SER A 236 -8.02 17.18 -11.57
N MET A 237 -7.24 17.20 -10.49
CA MET A 237 -6.13 18.14 -10.30
C MET A 237 -5.02 17.95 -11.35
N VAL A 238 -4.74 16.70 -11.73
CA VAL A 238 -3.86 16.30 -12.83
C VAL A 238 -4.56 15.18 -13.58
N ASP A 239 -5.44 15.56 -14.53
CA ASP A 239 -6.19 14.60 -15.33
C ASP A 239 -5.28 14.00 -16.42
N HIS A 240 -4.63 12.90 -16.05
CA HIS A 240 -3.68 12.21 -16.90
C HIS A 240 -3.84 10.68 -16.75
N PRO A 241 -3.82 9.89 -17.83
CA PRO A 241 -4.07 8.44 -17.76
C PRO A 241 -3.04 7.66 -16.94
N TYR A 242 -1.87 8.22 -16.71
CA TYR A 242 -0.83 7.64 -15.86
C TYR A 242 -0.90 8.12 -14.39
N ASN A 243 -1.78 9.08 -14.05
CA ASN A 243 -2.10 9.45 -12.68
C ASN A 243 -3.24 8.57 -12.16
N CYS A 244 -2.93 7.55 -11.39
CA CYS A 244 -3.81 6.46 -11.01
C CYS A 244 -3.88 6.28 -9.48
N LEU A 245 -4.70 5.32 -9.05
CA LEU A 245 -4.93 4.98 -7.65
C LEU A 245 -4.38 3.60 -7.32
N THR A 246 -3.76 3.48 -6.15
CA THR A 246 -3.68 2.25 -5.37
C THR A 246 -4.83 2.28 -4.39
N LEU A 247 -5.97 1.71 -4.75
CA LEU A 247 -7.16 1.78 -3.91
C LEU A 247 -7.11 0.71 -2.82
N CYS A 248 -6.88 1.15 -1.59
CA CYS A 248 -6.86 0.28 -0.41
C CYS A 248 -8.22 0.31 0.30
N SER A 249 -8.93 -0.82 0.27
CA SER A 249 -10.26 -0.93 0.87
C SER A 249 -10.23 -0.72 2.38
N GLY A 250 -9.24 -1.29 3.08
CA GLY A 250 -9.14 -1.18 4.52
C GLY A 250 -8.70 0.20 5.01
N SER A 251 -7.84 0.91 4.24
CA SER A 251 -7.47 2.29 4.58
C SER A 251 -8.68 3.21 4.51
N LEU A 252 -9.44 3.17 3.42
CA LEU A 252 -10.66 3.98 3.29
C LEU A 252 -11.74 3.58 4.30
N ASN A 253 -11.99 2.28 4.46
CA ASN A 253 -13.04 1.80 5.36
C ASN A 253 -12.65 1.87 6.85
N ALA A 254 -11.43 2.25 7.22
CA ALA A 254 -11.15 2.66 8.60
C ALA A 254 -12.09 3.82 9.02
N ASP A 255 -12.55 4.63 8.08
CA ASP A 255 -13.69 5.53 8.24
C ASP A 255 -14.97 4.87 7.67
N PRO A 256 -15.92 4.42 8.51
CA PRO A 256 -17.13 3.71 8.06
C PRO A 256 -18.07 4.56 7.18
N ARG A 257 -17.83 5.86 7.05
CA ARG A 257 -18.58 6.75 6.15
C ARG A 257 -18.20 6.54 4.68
N ASN A 258 -17.06 5.93 4.40
CA ASN A 258 -16.59 5.64 3.05
C ASN A 258 -17.28 4.40 2.48
N ASN A 259 -18.07 4.56 1.42
CA ASN A 259 -18.59 3.45 0.63
C ASN A 259 -17.56 3.05 -0.44
N VAL A 260 -16.69 2.11 -0.09
CA VAL A 260 -15.56 1.73 -0.95
C VAL A 260 -16.03 1.09 -2.26
N ALA A 261 -17.11 0.29 -2.25
CA ALA A 261 -17.62 -0.32 -3.47
C ALA A 261 -18.14 0.72 -4.49
N GLU A 262 -18.76 1.81 -4.01
CA GLU A 262 -19.17 2.92 -4.89
C GLU A 262 -17.95 3.68 -5.43
N ILE A 263 -16.93 3.91 -4.61
CA ILE A 263 -15.67 4.54 -5.04
C ILE A 263 -15.02 3.68 -6.15
N VAL A 264 -14.98 2.35 -6.00
CA VAL A 264 -14.49 1.43 -7.04
C VAL A 264 -15.30 1.60 -8.32
N ARG A 265 -16.62 1.54 -8.28
CA ARG A 265 -17.49 1.67 -9.49
C ARG A 265 -17.24 2.99 -10.21
N LYS A 266 -17.03 4.07 -9.47
CA LYS A 266 -16.83 5.41 -10.02
C LYS A 266 -15.47 5.59 -10.70
N HIS A 267 -14.42 4.96 -10.16
CA HIS A 267 -13.03 5.24 -10.55
C HIS A 267 -12.28 4.01 -11.07
N CYS A 268 -12.97 2.94 -11.45
CA CYS A 268 -12.37 1.67 -11.83
C CYS A 268 -11.30 1.81 -12.93
N ASP A 269 -11.53 2.66 -13.91
CA ASP A 269 -10.61 2.97 -15.01
C ASP A 269 -9.31 3.67 -14.59
N ARG A 270 -9.31 4.25 -13.40
CA ARG A 270 -8.15 4.95 -12.82
C ARG A 270 -7.50 4.18 -11.67
N ILE A 271 -8.01 3.00 -11.32
CA ILE A 271 -7.40 2.11 -10.33
C ILE A 271 -6.39 1.22 -11.04
N ALA A 272 -5.10 1.46 -10.84
CA ALA A 272 -4.04 0.62 -11.41
C ALA A 272 -3.67 -0.54 -10.49
N PHE A 273 -3.91 -0.39 -9.19
CA PHE A 273 -3.59 -1.38 -8.18
C PHE A 273 -4.65 -1.40 -7.07
N ALA A 274 -5.10 -2.57 -6.68
CA ALA A 274 -6.12 -2.77 -5.65
C ALA A 274 -5.55 -3.51 -4.44
N HIS A 275 -5.75 -2.93 -3.25
CA HIS A 275 -5.49 -3.58 -1.98
C HIS A 275 -6.81 -4.00 -1.35
N ILE A 276 -6.98 -5.29 -1.13
CA ILE A 276 -8.16 -5.83 -0.48
C ILE A 276 -7.82 -6.14 0.96
N ARG A 277 -8.45 -5.41 1.88
CA ARG A 277 -8.27 -5.53 3.31
C ARG A 277 -9.59 -5.32 4.01
N ASN A 278 -9.89 -6.17 4.96
CA ASN A 278 -11.06 -6.06 5.81
C ASN A 278 -10.65 -5.48 7.17
N VAL A 279 -11.47 -4.61 7.71
CA VAL A 279 -11.28 -4.02 9.05
C VAL A 279 -12.51 -4.24 9.91
N LYS A 280 -12.29 -4.33 11.21
CA LYS A 280 -13.32 -4.36 12.23
C LYS A 280 -13.25 -3.09 13.05
N HIS A 281 -14.38 -2.40 13.18
CA HIS A 281 -14.48 -1.19 13.97
C HIS A 281 -14.81 -1.50 15.43
N PHE A 282 -14.38 -0.60 16.31
CA PHE A 282 -14.69 -0.61 17.73
C PHE A 282 -15.25 0.74 18.14
N GLU A 283 -15.75 0.81 19.37
CA GLU A 283 -16.18 2.09 19.95
C GLU A 283 -15.04 3.10 19.92
N ASN A 284 -15.38 4.39 19.86
CA ASN A 284 -14.46 5.53 19.85
C ASN A 284 -13.61 5.70 18.58
N GLY A 285 -13.85 4.93 17.50
CA GLY A 285 -13.13 5.04 16.24
C GLY A 285 -11.82 4.24 16.21
N ASP A 286 -11.67 3.29 17.10
CA ASP A 286 -10.62 2.28 17.04
C ASP A 286 -10.92 1.26 15.95
N PHE A 287 -9.90 0.61 15.39
CA PHE A 287 -10.09 -0.47 14.42
C PHE A 287 -8.93 -1.47 14.44
N SER A 288 -9.21 -2.66 13.96
CA SER A 288 -8.20 -3.70 13.70
C SER A 288 -8.33 -4.30 12.32
N GLU A 289 -7.28 -4.94 11.85
CA GLU A 289 -7.37 -5.82 10.69
C GLU A 289 -8.27 -7.03 11.03
N ALA A 290 -9.03 -7.51 10.04
CA ALA A 290 -9.88 -8.68 10.14
C ALA A 290 -9.57 -9.67 9.01
N SER A 291 -10.11 -10.90 9.09
CA SER A 291 -10.03 -11.83 7.96
C SER A 291 -10.75 -11.26 6.73
N HIS A 292 -10.40 -11.72 5.54
CA HIS A 292 -11.04 -11.22 4.29
C HIS A 292 -12.52 -11.60 4.15
N ARG A 293 -13.05 -12.45 5.03
CA ARG A 293 -14.44 -12.85 5.02
C ARG A 293 -15.34 -11.73 5.55
N ASP A 294 -16.41 -11.38 4.84
CA ASP A 294 -17.30 -10.25 5.19
C ASP A 294 -17.83 -10.29 6.62
N CYS A 295 -18.20 -11.46 7.13
CA CYS A 295 -18.77 -11.58 8.47
C CYS A 295 -17.75 -11.39 9.62
N ASP A 296 -16.45 -11.29 9.30
CA ASP A 296 -15.38 -11.12 10.29
C ASP A 296 -14.95 -9.66 10.44
N GLY A 297 -15.39 -8.79 9.52
CA GLY A 297 -15.15 -7.35 9.51
C GLY A 297 -16.31 -6.58 8.88
N GLU A 298 -16.08 -5.33 8.54
CA GLU A 298 -17.16 -4.40 8.14
C GLU A 298 -16.89 -3.66 6.82
N THR A 299 -15.85 -4.11 6.06
CA THR A 299 -15.46 -3.44 4.81
C THR A 299 -16.34 -3.81 3.61
N GLY A 300 -17.04 -4.95 3.64
CA GLY A 300 -17.88 -5.39 2.52
C GLY A 300 -17.04 -5.90 1.35
N ILE A 301 -16.17 -6.86 1.61
CA ILE A 301 -15.20 -7.39 0.63
C ILE A 301 -15.89 -7.98 -0.60
N VAL A 302 -17.02 -8.68 -0.41
CA VAL A 302 -17.79 -9.26 -1.53
C VAL A 302 -18.34 -8.17 -2.45
N ASP A 303 -18.88 -7.09 -1.90
CA ASP A 303 -19.42 -5.97 -2.69
C ASP A 303 -18.33 -5.22 -3.44
N ILE A 304 -17.15 -5.10 -2.83
CA ILE A 304 -15.96 -4.48 -3.45
C ILE A 304 -15.45 -5.35 -4.60
N LEU A 305 -15.29 -6.66 -4.39
CA LEU A 305 -14.88 -7.59 -5.45
C LEU A 305 -15.89 -7.63 -6.57
N LYS A 306 -17.20 -7.58 -6.24
CA LYS A 306 -18.26 -7.47 -7.24
C LYS A 306 -18.17 -6.16 -8.03
N ALA A 307 -17.87 -5.04 -7.39
CA ALA A 307 -17.67 -3.76 -8.08
C ALA A 307 -16.51 -3.83 -9.08
N TYR A 308 -15.37 -4.41 -8.71
CA TYR A 308 -14.26 -4.67 -9.63
C TYR A 308 -14.64 -5.60 -10.78
N HIS A 309 -15.37 -6.67 -10.49
CA HIS A 309 -15.84 -7.62 -11.49
C HIS A 309 -16.81 -6.97 -12.50
N ASP A 310 -17.79 -6.21 -11.99
CA ASP A 310 -18.82 -5.55 -12.80
C ASP A 310 -18.23 -4.50 -13.75
N CYS A 311 -17.15 -3.81 -13.34
CA CYS A 311 -16.47 -2.84 -14.21
C CYS A 311 -15.40 -3.46 -15.13
N GLY A 312 -15.20 -4.78 -15.07
CA GLY A 312 -14.22 -5.47 -15.92
C GLY A 312 -12.78 -5.16 -15.56
N TYR A 313 -12.47 -5.06 -14.27
CA TYR A 313 -11.12 -4.73 -13.80
C TYR A 313 -10.06 -5.77 -14.23
N GLU A 314 -9.01 -5.30 -14.88
CA GLU A 314 -7.89 -6.11 -15.38
C GLU A 314 -6.54 -5.76 -14.72
N GLY A 315 -6.55 -4.88 -13.71
CA GLY A 315 -5.36 -4.42 -13.02
C GLY A 315 -4.78 -5.42 -12.01
N TYR A 316 -3.83 -4.95 -11.24
CA TYR A 316 -3.19 -5.73 -10.19
C TYR A 316 -4.01 -5.67 -8.89
N ILE A 317 -4.11 -6.80 -8.21
CA ILE A 317 -4.87 -6.92 -6.96
C ILE A 317 -4.10 -7.80 -5.98
N ARG A 318 -4.11 -7.46 -4.71
CA ARG A 318 -3.52 -8.28 -3.65
C ARG A 318 -4.29 -8.17 -2.34
N PRO A 319 -4.21 -9.18 -1.45
CA PRO A 319 -4.50 -8.97 -0.05
C PRO A 319 -3.49 -7.97 0.51
N ASP A 320 -3.97 -7.04 1.32
CA ASP A 320 -3.11 -6.08 2.02
C ASP A 320 -2.67 -6.66 3.38
N HIS A 321 -2.78 -5.89 4.46
CA HIS A 321 -2.55 -6.38 5.81
C HIS A 321 -3.52 -7.50 6.16
N GLY A 322 -3.03 -8.49 6.92
CA GLY A 322 -3.82 -9.57 7.47
C GLY A 322 -3.47 -9.80 8.94
N ARG A 323 -4.12 -10.79 9.51
CA ARG A 323 -3.83 -11.27 10.86
C ARG A 323 -2.56 -12.13 10.88
N HIS A 324 -2.03 -12.35 12.06
CA HIS A 324 -0.96 -13.32 12.28
C HIS A 324 -1.59 -14.59 12.83
N LEU A 325 -1.44 -15.67 12.09
CA LEU A 325 -2.09 -16.95 12.40
C LEU A 325 -1.07 -17.99 12.86
N TRP A 326 -1.53 -18.94 13.66
CA TRP A 326 -0.81 -20.14 14.09
C TRP A 326 0.56 -19.84 14.70
N SER A 327 1.66 -20.12 13.99
CA SER A 327 3.03 -19.88 14.46
C SER A 327 3.55 -18.47 14.18
N GLU A 328 2.77 -17.61 13.53
CA GLU A 328 3.18 -16.25 13.24
C GLU A 328 3.08 -15.36 14.50
N GLY A 329 4.13 -14.60 14.76
CA GLY A 329 4.20 -13.73 15.92
C GLY A 329 5.41 -12.82 15.91
N PRO A 330 5.62 -12.04 16.97
CA PRO A 330 6.73 -11.12 17.08
C PRO A 330 8.08 -11.77 16.77
N GLY A 331 8.84 -11.20 15.83
CA GLY A 331 10.19 -11.65 15.46
C GLY A 331 10.26 -12.72 14.36
N ASN A 332 9.17 -13.41 14.04
CA ASN A 332 9.15 -14.40 12.95
C ASN A 332 8.25 -14.02 11.76
N VAL A 333 7.52 -12.92 11.86
CA VAL A 333 6.69 -12.36 10.81
C VAL A 333 6.77 -10.84 10.84
N ARG A 334 6.62 -10.21 9.70
CA ARG A 334 6.45 -8.77 9.61
C ARG A 334 5.02 -8.41 10.02
N PRO A 335 4.81 -7.45 10.95
CA PRO A 335 3.48 -7.07 11.39
C PRO A 335 2.52 -6.74 10.25
N GLY A 336 1.36 -7.38 10.23
CA GLY A 336 0.35 -7.28 9.17
C GLY A 336 0.66 -8.09 7.91
N TYR A 337 1.87 -8.63 7.75
CA TYR A 337 2.30 -9.27 6.51
C TYR A 337 2.66 -10.76 6.69
N GLY A 338 1.86 -11.48 7.49
CA GLY A 338 1.94 -12.94 7.60
C GLY A 338 1.64 -13.65 6.27
N LEU A 339 2.13 -14.88 6.13
CA LEU A 339 1.87 -15.72 4.95
C LEU A 339 0.43 -16.24 4.96
N TYR A 340 0.00 -16.75 6.11
CA TYR A 340 -1.18 -17.61 6.17
C TYR A 340 -2.49 -16.85 5.93
N ASP A 341 -2.74 -15.76 6.65
CA ASP A 341 -4.00 -15.02 6.48
C ASP A 341 -4.10 -14.37 5.10
N ARG A 342 -2.97 -13.91 4.54
CA ARG A 342 -2.94 -13.38 3.16
C ARG A 342 -3.17 -14.48 2.12
N ALA A 343 -2.64 -15.70 2.33
CA ALA A 343 -2.93 -16.84 1.45
C ALA A 343 -4.41 -17.24 1.53
N LEU A 344 -5.01 -17.28 2.72
CA LEU A 344 -6.45 -17.51 2.90
C LEU A 344 -7.27 -16.40 2.24
N GLY A 345 -6.84 -15.14 2.37
CA GLY A 345 -7.45 -13.99 1.70
C GLY A 345 -7.45 -14.11 0.19
N ILE A 346 -6.33 -14.52 -0.42
CA ILE A 346 -6.25 -14.81 -1.85
C ILE A 346 -7.27 -15.86 -2.25
N MET A 347 -7.32 -16.97 -1.55
CA MET A 347 -8.27 -18.05 -1.86
C MET A 347 -9.73 -17.62 -1.73
N TYR A 348 -10.03 -16.76 -0.74
CA TYR A 348 -11.35 -16.17 -0.59
C TYR A 348 -11.71 -15.25 -1.76
N MET A 349 -10.81 -14.32 -2.14
CA MET A 349 -11.01 -13.42 -3.27
C MET A 349 -11.20 -14.18 -4.60
N LEU A 350 -10.37 -15.20 -4.84
CA LEU A 350 -10.48 -16.05 -6.02
C LEU A 350 -11.81 -16.82 -6.04
N GLY A 351 -12.25 -17.36 -4.90
CA GLY A 351 -13.52 -18.07 -4.80
C GLY A 351 -14.74 -17.19 -5.05
N VAL A 352 -14.71 -15.94 -4.56
CA VAL A 352 -15.76 -14.93 -4.86
C VAL A 352 -15.76 -14.60 -6.35
N TRP A 353 -14.58 -14.37 -6.94
CA TRP A 353 -14.46 -14.05 -8.36
C TRP A 353 -14.94 -15.20 -9.26
N ASP A 354 -14.55 -16.44 -8.95
CA ASP A 354 -15.01 -17.63 -9.67
C ASP A 354 -16.54 -17.80 -9.62
N MET A 355 -17.15 -17.45 -8.49
CA MET A 355 -18.60 -17.48 -8.35
C MET A 355 -19.25 -16.40 -9.24
N LEU A 356 -18.71 -15.18 -9.25
CA LEU A 356 -19.22 -14.09 -10.10
C LEU A 356 -19.09 -14.43 -11.58
N ASP A 357 -17.96 -14.99 -12.03
CA ASP A 357 -17.78 -15.47 -13.41
C ASP A 357 -18.83 -16.50 -13.80
N LYS A 358 -19.16 -17.44 -12.91
CA LYS A 358 -20.21 -18.44 -13.15
C LYS A 358 -21.61 -17.82 -13.25
N LEU A 359 -21.92 -16.85 -12.40
CA LEU A 359 -23.20 -16.14 -12.45
C LEU A 359 -23.37 -15.37 -13.75
N ASP A 360 -22.29 -14.84 -14.30
CA ASP A 360 -22.29 -14.16 -15.61
C ASP A 360 -22.20 -15.12 -16.81
N GLY A 361 -22.19 -16.43 -16.57
CA GLY A 361 -22.08 -17.46 -17.63
C GLY A 361 -20.66 -17.51 -18.25
N LYS A 362 -19.67 -16.91 -17.63
CA LYS A 362 -18.26 -17.01 -18.02
C LYS A 362 -17.70 -18.36 -17.59
N VAL A 363 -16.99 -19.05 -18.49
CA VAL A 363 -16.30 -20.30 -18.16
C VAL A 363 -14.96 -19.97 -17.52
N THR A 364 -14.79 -20.33 -16.25
CA THR A 364 -13.46 -20.25 -15.62
C THR A 364 -12.55 -21.30 -16.25
N VAL A 365 -11.74 -20.92 -17.22
CA VAL A 365 -10.69 -21.79 -17.77
C VAL A 365 -9.51 -21.70 -16.79
N ALA A 366 -9.19 -22.82 -16.15
CA ALA A 366 -7.94 -22.92 -15.41
C ALA A 366 -6.79 -22.67 -16.39
N ASN A 367 -6.09 -21.59 -16.26
CA ASN A 367 -4.82 -21.40 -16.96
C ASN A 367 -3.84 -22.43 -16.40
N ALA A 368 -3.52 -23.41 -17.25
CA ALA A 368 -2.55 -24.46 -16.95
C ALA A 368 -1.11 -23.92 -16.84
#